data_59eaf86b6107966428285ab183917eab
#
_entry.id   59eaf86b6107966428285ab183917eab
#
_cell.length_a   1.000
_cell.length_b   1.000
_cell.length_c   1.000
_cell.angle_alpha   90.00
_cell.angle_beta   90.00
_cell.angle_gamma   90.00
#
_symmetry.space_group_name_H-M   'P 1'
#
loop_
_entity.id
_entity.type
_entity.pdbx_description
1 polymer ?
#
loop_
_entity_poly.entity_id
_entity_poly.type
_entity_poly.pdbx_seq_one_letter_code
_entity_poly.pdbx_strand_id
1 'polypeptide(L)'
;MLDLDLHGRTAVVTGSTAGIGQAIAAGLAAQGAHVVVTGRTQARVDAALAAIVQRDPAARLSGFAADLATADGARALVAAFPSADILVNNLGIFAPVPFLEIEDAEWMRFFETNVLSGVRLTRAYLPGMRERGWGRVVFISSESGLQIPVEMIHYGVTKTAQIALARGIAESVARTGITVNSVLPGPTKSEGVGDFVTRLAAQRNISFADMEKEFFKTARPTSLIKRFATNEEVANMVVYVCSPAASATTGAALRVDGGVVREIP
;
A
#
# COMPACT_ATOMS: atom_id res chain seq x y z
N MET A 1 -14.03 -24.06 0.44
CA MET A 1 -12.99 -23.57 -0.51
C MET A 1 -12.82 -22.08 -0.27
N LEU A 2 -11.60 -21.55 -0.33
CA LEU A 2 -11.36 -20.10 -0.15
C LEU A 2 -11.86 -19.36 -1.40
N ASP A 3 -12.81 -18.45 -1.24
CA ASP A 3 -13.37 -17.64 -2.33
C ASP A 3 -12.57 -16.33 -2.44
N LEU A 4 -11.74 -16.22 -3.48
CA LEU A 4 -10.97 -15.02 -3.82
C LEU A 4 -11.49 -14.34 -5.10
N ASP A 5 -12.61 -14.80 -5.67
CA ASP A 5 -13.16 -14.29 -6.92
C ASP A 5 -13.55 -12.80 -6.83
N LEU A 6 -13.03 -12.02 -7.77
CA LEU A 6 -13.27 -10.58 -7.88
C LEU A 6 -13.86 -10.20 -9.25
N HIS A 7 -14.38 -11.17 -10.01
CA HIS A 7 -15.05 -10.88 -11.28
C HIS A 7 -16.19 -9.86 -11.10
N GLY A 8 -16.25 -8.90 -12.02
CA GLY A 8 -17.23 -7.81 -11.97
C GLY A 8 -16.90 -6.69 -10.98
N ARG A 9 -15.79 -6.78 -10.24
CA ARG A 9 -15.33 -5.73 -9.33
C ARG A 9 -14.33 -4.80 -10.01
N THR A 10 -14.40 -3.52 -9.68
CA THR A 10 -13.42 -2.51 -10.09
C THR A 10 -12.56 -2.12 -8.89
N ALA A 11 -11.24 -2.25 -9.05
CA ALA A 11 -10.25 -1.90 -8.05
C ALA A 11 -9.43 -0.69 -8.48
N VAL A 12 -9.27 0.29 -7.60
CA VAL A 12 -8.32 1.40 -7.75
C VAL A 12 -7.14 1.14 -6.83
N VAL A 13 -5.93 1.08 -7.38
CA VAL A 13 -4.69 0.90 -6.60
C VAL A 13 -3.80 2.12 -6.78
N THR A 14 -3.58 2.88 -5.71
CA THR A 14 -2.78 4.10 -5.79
C THR A 14 -1.28 3.79 -5.74
N GLY A 15 -0.47 4.52 -6.55
CA GLY A 15 0.97 4.30 -6.62
C GLY A 15 1.35 2.88 -7.06
N SER A 16 0.68 2.38 -8.09
CA SER A 16 0.78 0.98 -8.52
C SER A 16 1.65 0.73 -9.76
N THR A 17 2.58 1.65 -10.05
CA THR A 17 3.50 1.49 -11.20
C THR A 17 4.75 0.66 -10.88
N ALA A 18 4.97 0.29 -9.62
CA ALA A 18 6.12 -0.51 -9.19
C ALA A 18 5.89 -1.14 -7.81
N GLY A 19 6.78 -2.03 -7.39
CA GLY A 19 6.87 -2.56 -6.03
C GLY A 19 5.58 -3.20 -5.54
N ILE A 20 5.24 -2.95 -4.27
CA ILE A 20 4.06 -3.51 -3.60
C ILE A 20 2.77 -3.17 -4.37
N GLY A 21 2.61 -1.91 -4.80
CA GLY A 21 1.41 -1.47 -5.52
C GLY A 21 1.20 -2.20 -6.84
N GLN A 22 2.26 -2.45 -7.61
CA GLN A 22 2.18 -3.19 -8.86
C GLN A 22 1.85 -4.69 -8.61
N ALA A 23 2.45 -5.28 -7.59
CA ALA A 23 2.14 -6.67 -7.21
C ALA A 23 0.68 -6.81 -6.75
N ILE A 24 0.16 -5.83 -6.00
CA ILE A 24 -1.25 -5.79 -5.61
C ILE A 24 -2.15 -5.68 -6.85
N ALA A 25 -1.84 -4.77 -7.78
CA ALA A 25 -2.61 -4.60 -9.00
C ALA A 25 -2.65 -5.89 -9.83
N ALA A 26 -1.50 -6.55 -9.99
CA ALA A 26 -1.40 -7.85 -10.67
C ALA A 26 -2.20 -8.95 -9.93
N GLY A 27 -2.09 -9.01 -8.61
CA GLY A 27 -2.80 -10.00 -7.79
C GLY A 27 -4.32 -9.85 -7.86
N LEU A 28 -4.85 -8.62 -7.80
CA LEU A 28 -6.29 -8.35 -7.92
C LEU A 28 -6.79 -8.66 -9.34
N ALA A 29 -6.01 -8.31 -10.38
CA ALA A 29 -6.36 -8.63 -11.76
C ALA A 29 -6.42 -10.15 -12.00
N ALA A 30 -5.49 -10.91 -11.46
CA ALA A 30 -5.47 -12.37 -11.53
C ALA A 30 -6.69 -13.04 -10.84
N GLN A 31 -7.39 -12.33 -9.95
CA GLN A 31 -8.66 -12.77 -9.37
C GLN A 31 -9.89 -12.24 -10.14
N GLY A 32 -9.71 -11.67 -11.35
CA GLY A 32 -10.78 -11.24 -12.23
C GLY A 32 -11.25 -9.79 -12.04
N ALA A 33 -10.64 -9.00 -11.15
CA ALA A 33 -10.96 -7.60 -11.01
C ALA A 33 -10.55 -6.78 -12.24
N HIS A 34 -11.32 -5.75 -12.57
CA HIS A 34 -10.83 -4.66 -13.43
C HIS A 34 -10.01 -3.71 -12.56
N VAL A 35 -8.71 -3.55 -12.85
CA VAL A 35 -7.80 -2.77 -12.01
C VAL A 35 -7.37 -1.48 -12.68
N VAL A 36 -7.57 -0.36 -11.97
CA VAL A 36 -7.04 0.96 -12.35
C VAL A 36 -5.65 1.13 -11.74
N VAL A 37 -4.63 1.05 -12.60
CA VAL A 37 -3.23 1.28 -12.24
C VAL A 37 -2.94 2.77 -12.28
N THR A 38 -2.37 3.32 -11.19
CA THR A 38 -2.11 4.75 -11.11
C THR A 38 -0.64 5.09 -10.86
N GLY A 39 -0.19 6.19 -11.45
CA GLY A 39 1.17 6.70 -11.30
C GLY A 39 1.26 8.18 -11.65
N ARG A 40 2.40 8.82 -11.40
CA ARG A 40 2.60 10.24 -11.67
C ARG A 40 2.81 10.58 -13.15
N THR A 41 3.29 9.64 -13.94
CA THR A 41 3.58 9.86 -15.37
C THR A 41 2.97 8.74 -16.21
N GLN A 42 2.50 9.12 -17.42
CA GLN A 42 1.91 8.16 -18.35
C GLN A 42 2.89 7.03 -18.70
N ALA A 43 4.15 7.35 -18.95
CA ALA A 43 5.17 6.36 -19.31
C ALA A 43 5.34 5.27 -18.23
N ARG A 44 5.30 5.62 -16.92
CA ARG A 44 5.38 4.63 -15.85
C ARG A 44 4.10 3.80 -15.75
N VAL A 45 2.94 4.40 -16.00
CA VAL A 45 1.66 3.71 -16.03
C VAL A 45 1.65 2.69 -17.17
N ASP A 46 2.02 3.10 -18.39
CA ASP A 46 2.05 2.23 -19.57
C ASP A 46 3.01 1.05 -19.38
N ALA A 47 4.20 1.31 -18.82
CA ALA A 47 5.17 0.26 -18.52
C ALA A 47 4.63 -0.75 -17.49
N ALA A 48 3.91 -0.28 -16.46
CA ALA A 48 3.31 -1.15 -15.46
C ALA A 48 2.17 -2.01 -16.04
N LEU A 49 1.30 -1.41 -16.87
CA LEU A 49 0.25 -2.14 -17.59
C LEU A 49 0.85 -3.24 -18.47
N ALA A 50 1.86 -2.90 -19.27
CA ALA A 50 2.54 -3.86 -20.14
C ALA A 50 3.15 -5.02 -19.34
N ALA A 51 3.80 -4.73 -18.21
CA ALA A 51 4.40 -5.76 -17.35
C ALA A 51 3.36 -6.71 -16.74
N ILE A 52 2.18 -6.21 -16.36
CA ILE A 52 1.09 -7.05 -15.84
C ILE A 52 0.49 -7.90 -16.97
N VAL A 53 0.19 -7.30 -18.13
CA VAL A 53 -0.36 -8.02 -19.30
C VAL A 53 0.60 -9.11 -19.81
N GLN A 54 1.91 -8.86 -19.75
CA GLN A 54 2.91 -9.87 -20.13
C GLN A 54 2.82 -11.14 -19.24
N ARG A 55 2.48 -10.98 -17.95
CA ARG A 55 2.33 -12.11 -17.00
C ARG A 55 0.94 -12.74 -17.07
N ASP A 56 -0.07 -11.93 -17.30
CA ASP A 56 -1.47 -12.35 -17.42
C ASP A 56 -2.16 -11.60 -18.58
N PRO A 57 -2.19 -12.20 -19.79
CA PRO A 57 -2.83 -11.59 -20.95
C PRO A 57 -4.36 -11.39 -20.82
N ALA A 58 -4.99 -12.05 -19.84
CA ALA A 58 -6.42 -11.89 -19.57
C ALA A 58 -6.73 -10.76 -18.59
N ALA A 59 -5.70 -10.14 -17.99
CA ALA A 59 -5.86 -9.07 -17.01
C ALA A 59 -6.64 -7.88 -17.58
N ARG A 60 -7.68 -7.46 -16.85
CA ARG A 60 -8.52 -6.30 -17.19
C ARG A 60 -7.96 -5.07 -16.50
N LEU A 61 -7.32 -4.19 -17.26
CA LEU A 61 -6.58 -3.06 -16.71
C LEU A 61 -6.99 -1.74 -17.35
N SER A 62 -6.91 -0.66 -16.57
CA SER A 62 -6.90 0.72 -17.05
C SER A 62 -5.75 1.46 -16.41
N GLY A 63 -5.22 2.49 -17.07
CA GLY A 63 -4.17 3.33 -16.54
C GLY A 63 -4.64 4.74 -16.27
N PHE A 64 -4.10 5.38 -15.23
CA PHE A 64 -4.35 6.79 -14.94
C PHE A 64 -3.10 7.49 -14.41
N ALA A 65 -2.69 8.56 -15.08
CA ALA A 65 -1.50 9.33 -14.70
C ALA A 65 -1.91 10.66 -14.04
N ALA A 66 -1.63 10.80 -12.74
CA ALA A 66 -1.78 12.03 -11.97
C ALA A 66 -0.98 11.97 -10.67
N ASP A 67 -0.68 13.13 -10.08
CA ASP A 67 -0.17 13.20 -8.72
C ASP A 67 -1.32 13.12 -7.71
N LEU A 68 -1.56 11.91 -7.21
CA LEU A 68 -2.64 11.64 -6.24
C LEU A 68 -2.35 12.14 -4.82
N ALA A 69 -1.16 12.69 -4.55
CA ALA A 69 -0.90 13.42 -3.32
C ALA A 69 -1.68 14.74 -3.28
N THR A 70 -2.00 15.32 -4.45
CA THR A 70 -2.74 16.58 -4.57
C THR A 70 -4.26 16.37 -4.57
N ALA A 71 -4.99 17.40 -4.13
CA ALA A 71 -6.45 17.39 -4.20
C ALA A 71 -6.96 17.36 -5.65
N ASP A 72 -6.26 18.02 -6.57
CA ASP A 72 -6.61 18.05 -7.99
C ASP A 72 -6.42 16.72 -8.67
N GLY A 73 -5.30 16.03 -8.40
CA GLY A 73 -5.07 14.69 -8.90
C GLY A 73 -6.10 13.68 -8.41
N ALA A 74 -6.47 13.76 -7.13
CA ALA A 74 -7.53 12.92 -6.57
C ALA A 74 -8.90 13.20 -7.24
N ARG A 75 -9.26 14.47 -7.45
CA ARG A 75 -10.49 14.84 -8.17
C ARG A 75 -10.50 14.35 -9.61
N ALA A 76 -9.39 14.48 -10.31
CA ALA A 76 -9.25 14.03 -11.69
C ALA A 76 -9.41 12.49 -11.80
N LEU A 77 -8.82 11.73 -10.87
CA LEU A 77 -9.01 10.26 -10.82
C LEU A 77 -10.48 9.90 -10.61
N VAL A 78 -11.15 10.54 -9.65
CA VAL A 78 -12.57 10.25 -9.35
C VAL A 78 -13.46 10.65 -10.52
N ALA A 79 -13.15 11.73 -11.24
CA ALA A 79 -13.90 12.13 -12.45
C ALA A 79 -13.75 11.09 -13.59
N ALA A 80 -12.54 10.53 -13.77
CA ALA A 80 -12.28 9.51 -14.79
C ALA A 80 -12.85 8.14 -14.41
N PHE A 81 -12.82 7.79 -13.13
CA PHE A 81 -13.30 6.52 -12.58
C PHE A 81 -14.25 6.79 -11.39
N PRO A 82 -15.52 7.15 -11.66
CA PRO A 82 -16.43 7.62 -10.60
C PRO A 82 -16.90 6.52 -9.65
N SER A 83 -16.66 5.25 -9.98
CA SER A 83 -17.04 4.10 -9.16
C SER A 83 -15.86 3.16 -8.96
N ALA A 84 -15.68 2.73 -7.72
CA ALA A 84 -14.75 1.66 -7.35
C ALA A 84 -15.40 0.78 -6.28
N ASP A 85 -15.18 -0.53 -6.37
CA ASP A 85 -15.59 -1.50 -5.35
C ASP A 85 -14.46 -1.76 -4.36
N ILE A 86 -13.23 -1.66 -4.84
CA ILE A 86 -12.02 -1.87 -4.05
C ILE A 86 -11.14 -0.62 -4.18
N LEU A 87 -10.71 -0.06 -3.04
CA LEU A 87 -9.74 1.02 -3.00
C LEU A 87 -8.53 0.58 -2.18
N VAL A 88 -7.37 0.51 -2.81
CA VAL A 88 -6.10 0.28 -2.13
C VAL A 88 -5.29 1.58 -2.08
N ASN A 89 -5.24 2.19 -0.90
CA ASN A 89 -4.46 3.37 -0.59
C ASN A 89 -3.01 2.95 -0.33
N ASN A 90 -2.23 2.77 -1.41
CA ASN A 90 -0.84 2.33 -1.36
C ASN A 90 0.15 3.49 -1.57
N LEU A 91 -0.31 4.65 -2.09
CA LEU A 91 0.58 5.79 -2.27
C LEU A 91 1.27 6.18 -0.96
N GLY A 92 2.60 6.34 -1.00
CA GLY A 92 3.37 6.74 0.16
C GLY A 92 4.80 7.09 -0.21
N ILE A 93 5.41 7.91 0.64
CA ILE A 93 6.81 8.30 0.62
C ILE A 93 7.46 7.97 1.96
N PHE A 94 8.74 7.73 1.93
CA PHE A 94 9.59 7.56 3.12
C PHE A 94 10.96 8.20 2.86
N ALA A 95 11.57 8.72 3.90
CA ALA A 95 12.94 9.24 3.86
C ALA A 95 13.52 9.22 5.28
N PRO A 96 14.75 8.73 5.47
CA PRO A 96 15.48 8.91 6.74
C PRO A 96 15.89 10.38 6.86
N VAL A 97 15.44 11.01 7.93
CA VAL A 97 15.83 12.39 8.31
C VAL A 97 15.89 12.46 9.83
N PRO A 98 17.00 12.94 10.44
CA PRO A 98 17.10 13.14 11.88
C PRO A 98 16.00 14.08 12.39
N PHE A 99 15.42 13.76 13.55
CA PHE A 99 14.22 14.48 14.05
C PHE A 99 14.40 16.01 14.10
N LEU A 100 15.55 16.47 14.55
CA LEU A 100 15.84 17.92 14.67
C LEU A 100 16.03 18.63 13.32
N GLU A 101 16.15 17.87 12.23
CA GLU A 101 16.34 18.39 10.87
C GLU A 101 15.05 18.31 10.03
N ILE A 102 13.96 17.77 10.60
CA ILE A 102 12.68 17.66 9.89
C ILE A 102 11.93 18.99 9.99
N GLU A 103 11.93 19.74 8.91
CA GLU A 103 11.20 21.00 8.81
C GLU A 103 9.67 20.77 8.74
N ASP A 104 8.88 21.77 9.15
CA ASP A 104 7.40 21.71 9.10
C ASP A 104 6.88 21.40 7.70
N ALA A 105 7.52 21.93 6.66
CA ALA A 105 7.17 21.66 5.26
C ALA A 105 7.30 20.16 4.91
N GLU A 106 8.31 19.49 5.46
CA GLU A 106 8.51 18.05 5.26
C GLU A 106 7.44 17.22 6.01
N TRP A 107 7.08 17.61 7.24
CA TRP A 107 5.96 17.03 7.96
C TRP A 107 4.67 17.13 7.15
N MET A 108 4.36 18.31 6.62
CA MET A 108 3.16 18.54 5.82
C MET A 108 3.17 17.71 4.53
N ARG A 109 4.31 17.63 3.84
CA ARG A 109 4.48 16.81 2.64
C ARG A 109 4.20 15.33 2.90
N PHE A 110 4.67 14.81 4.03
CA PHE A 110 4.43 13.42 4.43
C PHE A 110 2.95 13.18 4.77
N PHE A 111 2.32 14.07 5.51
CA PHE A 111 0.88 13.98 5.80
C PHE A 111 0.03 14.08 4.53
N GLU A 112 0.34 15.02 3.65
CA GLU A 112 -0.37 15.21 2.39
C GLU A 112 -0.32 13.94 1.52
N THR A 113 0.88 13.37 1.39
CA THR A 113 1.11 12.20 0.53
C THR A 113 0.60 10.92 1.18
N ASN A 114 0.98 10.64 2.43
CA ASN A 114 0.75 9.33 3.05
C ASN A 114 -0.65 9.22 3.67
N VAL A 115 -1.27 10.31 4.10
CA VAL A 115 -2.53 10.29 4.83
C VAL A 115 -3.67 10.92 4.03
N LEU A 116 -3.53 12.19 3.65
CA LEU A 116 -4.63 12.95 3.02
C LEU A 116 -4.99 12.42 1.63
N SER A 117 -4.04 11.86 0.88
CA SER A 117 -4.34 11.16 -0.39
C SER A 117 -5.39 10.08 -0.19
N GLY A 118 -5.20 9.21 0.81
CA GLY A 118 -6.14 8.14 1.15
C GLY A 118 -7.47 8.65 1.72
N VAL A 119 -7.43 9.72 2.52
CA VAL A 119 -8.64 10.39 3.03
C VAL A 119 -9.52 10.89 1.88
N ARG A 120 -8.91 11.57 0.89
CA ARG A 120 -9.64 12.14 -0.26
C ARG A 120 -10.34 11.06 -1.09
N LEU A 121 -9.60 10.01 -1.45
CA LEU A 121 -10.13 8.93 -2.29
C LEU A 121 -11.15 8.09 -1.54
N THR A 122 -10.89 7.75 -0.28
CA THR A 122 -11.86 6.99 0.53
C THR A 122 -13.16 7.78 0.69
N ARG A 123 -13.10 9.08 1.00
CA ARG A 123 -14.27 9.94 1.11
C ARG A 123 -15.07 10.02 -0.20
N ALA A 124 -14.38 9.98 -1.34
CA ALA A 124 -15.04 10.04 -2.65
C ALA A 124 -15.75 8.74 -3.03
N TYR A 125 -15.12 7.56 -2.77
CA TYR A 125 -15.69 6.28 -3.20
C TYR A 125 -16.64 5.64 -2.19
N LEU A 126 -16.50 5.96 -0.91
CA LEU A 126 -17.28 5.33 0.19
C LEU A 126 -18.81 5.48 0.02
N PRO A 127 -19.37 6.62 -0.40
CA PRO A 127 -20.82 6.74 -0.62
C PRO A 127 -21.36 5.71 -1.61
N GLY A 128 -20.74 5.56 -2.78
CA GLY A 128 -21.15 4.58 -3.78
C GLY A 128 -20.97 3.12 -3.30
N MET A 129 -19.94 2.82 -2.53
CA MET A 129 -19.79 1.50 -1.89
C MET A 129 -20.96 1.23 -0.92
N ARG A 130 -21.40 2.23 -0.14
CA ARG A 130 -22.55 2.11 0.78
C ARG A 130 -23.86 1.85 0.03
N GLU A 131 -24.11 2.55 -1.06
CA GLU A 131 -25.30 2.37 -1.91
C GLU A 131 -25.37 0.97 -2.49
N ARG A 132 -24.22 0.40 -2.89
CA ARG A 132 -24.14 -0.97 -3.42
C ARG A 132 -24.12 -2.06 -2.33
N GLY A 133 -24.01 -1.70 -1.05
CA GLY A 133 -23.92 -2.65 0.05
C GLY A 133 -22.66 -3.51 0.03
N TRP A 134 -21.60 -3.07 -0.65
CA TRP A 134 -20.32 -3.78 -0.76
C TRP A 134 -19.15 -2.83 -1.03
N GLY A 135 -18.05 -3.06 -0.37
CA GLY A 135 -16.82 -2.32 -0.60
C GLY A 135 -15.63 -2.89 0.17
N ARG A 136 -14.44 -2.65 -0.34
CA ARG A 136 -13.16 -3.00 0.31
C ARG A 136 -12.23 -1.80 0.27
N VAL A 137 -11.82 -1.31 1.43
CA VAL A 137 -10.85 -0.22 1.55
C VAL A 137 -9.64 -0.75 2.31
N VAL A 138 -8.46 -0.61 1.72
CA VAL A 138 -7.21 -1.05 2.34
C VAL A 138 -6.23 0.11 2.36
N PHE A 139 -5.61 0.34 3.52
CA PHE A 139 -4.48 1.25 3.66
C PHE A 139 -3.19 0.43 3.78
N ILE A 140 -2.23 0.68 2.88
CA ILE A 140 -0.89 0.11 3.02
C ILE A 140 -0.09 0.98 3.97
N SER A 141 -0.15 0.58 5.24
CA SER A 141 0.61 1.23 6.30
C SER A 141 2.06 0.69 6.33
N SER A 142 2.56 0.31 7.49
CA SER A 142 3.90 -0.28 7.70
C SER A 142 3.99 -0.84 9.12
N GLU A 143 4.91 -1.76 9.38
CA GLU A 143 5.34 -2.11 10.74
C GLU A 143 5.83 -0.86 11.50
N SER A 144 6.36 0.12 10.76
CA SER A 144 6.79 1.42 11.30
C SER A 144 5.65 2.26 11.89
N GLY A 145 4.39 1.90 11.62
CA GLY A 145 3.23 2.51 12.26
C GLY A 145 2.96 1.98 13.69
N LEU A 146 3.55 0.84 14.06
CA LEU A 146 3.51 0.26 15.40
C LEU A 146 4.84 0.43 16.14
N GLN A 147 5.95 0.20 15.44
CA GLN A 147 7.30 0.34 15.96
C GLN A 147 8.01 1.46 15.21
N ILE A 148 7.83 2.71 15.70
CA ILE A 148 8.33 3.92 15.04
C ILE A 148 9.86 3.88 14.92
N PRO A 149 10.42 3.94 13.70
CA PRO A 149 11.87 3.97 13.53
C PRO A 149 12.42 5.36 13.88
N VAL A 150 13.45 5.40 14.72
CA VAL A 150 14.04 6.66 15.18
C VAL A 150 14.66 7.49 14.05
N GLU A 151 15.06 6.82 12.98
CA GLU A 151 15.61 7.44 11.78
C GLU A 151 14.55 8.03 10.83
N MET A 152 13.25 7.76 11.07
CA MET A 152 12.14 8.19 10.20
C MET A 152 10.87 8.48 11.02
N ILE A 153 10.96 9.31 12.05
CA ILE A 153 9.84 9.53 12.99
C ILE A 153 8.58 10.05 12.25
N HIS A 154 8.72 11.05 11.38
CA HIS A 154 7.61 11.61 10.60
C HIS A 154 6.92 10.57 9.69
N TYR A 155 7.69 9.66 9.10
CA TYR A 155 7.14 8.53 8.37
C TYR A 155 6.32 7.62 9.29
N GLY A 156 6.90 7.17 10.39
CA GLY A 156 6.21 6.31 11.36
C GLY A 156 4.89 6.92 11.85
N VAL A 157 4.90 8.20 12.20
CA VAL A 157 3.69 8.95 12.62
C VAL A 157 2.60 8.90 11.54
N THR A 158 2.96 9.14 10.25
CA THR A 158 1.97 9.05 9.17
C THR A 158 1.44 7.62 8.98
N LYS A 159 2.25 6.60 9.21
CA LYS A 159 1.84 5.19 9.13
C LYS A 159 0.93 4.79 10.29
N THR A 160 1.17 5.30 11.50
CA THR A 160 0.24 5.17 12.64
C THR A 160 -1.08 5.86 12.33
N ALA A 161 -1.04 7.08 11.76
CA ALA A 161 -2.25 7.81 11.37
C ALA A 161 -3.11 7.03 10.37
N GLN A 162 -2.51 6.29 9.41
CA GLN A 162 -3.24 5.42 8.50
C GLN A 162 -3.96 4.26 9.22
N ILE A 163 -3.34 3.66 10.25
CA ILE A 163 -3.96 2.59 11.06
C ILE A 163 -5.17 3.14 11.80
N ALA A 164 -5.01 4.28 12.49
CA ALA A 164 -6.09 4.93 13.22
C ALA A 164 -7.24 5.36 12.29
N LEU A 165 -6.91 5.92 11.11
CA LEU A 165 -7.87 6.32 10.10
C LEU A 165 -8.69 5.12 9.59
N ALA A 166 -8.03 4.02 9.24
CA ALA A 166 -8.70 2.80 8.78
C ALA A 166 -9.67 2.27 9.83
N ARG A 167 -9.26 2.24 11.11
CA ARG A 167 -10.12 1.82 12.22
C ARG A 167 -11.34 2.72 12.38
N GLY A 168 -11.16 4.04 12.41
CA GLY A 168 -12.27 4.99 12.53
C GLY A 168 -13.27 4.90 11.37
N ILE A 169 -12.77 4.73 10.13
CA ILE A 169 -13.65 4.56 8.97
C ILE A 169 -14.41 3.22 9.08
N ALA A 170 -13.76 2.12 9.49
CA ALA A 170 -14.40 0.83 9.65
C ALA A 170 -15.62 0.92 10.59
N GLU A 171 -15.50 1.63 11.70
CA GLU A 171 -16.61 1.86 12.64
C GLU A 171 -17.75 2.67 12.02
N SER A 172 -17.41 3.68 11.20
CA SER A 172 -18.40 4.54 10.55
C SER A 172 -19.24 3.83 9.48
N VAL A 173 -18.76 2.69 8.97
CA VAL A 173 -19.44 1.87 7.95
C VAL A 173 -19.94 0.54 8.49
N ALA A 174 -20.08 0.40 9.79
CA ALA A 174 -20.60 -0.82 10.40
C ALA A 174 -21.95 -1.24 9.78
N ARG A 175 -22.14 -2.54 9.53
CA ARG A 175 -23.35 -3.14 8.94
C ARG A 175 -23.67 -2.73 7.49
N THR A 176 -22.70 -2.19 6.74
CA THR A 176 -22.92 -1.76 5.35
C THR A 176 -22.39 -2.75 4.30
N GLY A 177 -21.79 -3.88 4.71
CA GLY A 177 -21.09 -4.80 3.81
C GLY A 177 -19.71 -4.32 3.35
N ILE A 178 -19.27 -3.16 3.85
CA ILE A 178 -17.94 -2.60 3.57
C ILE A 178 -16.96 -3.05 4.66
N THR A 179 -15.75 -3.45 4.26
CA THR A 179 -14.64 -3.66 5.19
C THR A 179 -13.54 -2.64 4.95
N VAL A 180 -12.90 -2.19 6.03
CA VAL A 180 -11.77 -1.25 5.98
C VAL A 180 -10.66 -1.78 6.87
N ASN A 181 -9.47 -2.01 6.29
CA ASN A 181 -8.34 -2.60 7.00
C ASN A 181 -7.05 -1.86 6.67
N SER A 182 -6.05 -2.03 7.54
CA SER A 182 -4.66 -1.68 7.24
C SER A 182 -3.84 -2.95 7.05
N VAL A 183 -3.01 -2.99 6.01
CA VAL A 183 -1.95 -3.99 5.85
C VAL A 183 -0.63 -3.32 6.20
N LEU A 184 0.17 -3.98 7.02
CA LEU A 184 1.41 -3.47 7.60
C LEU A 184 2.60 -4.29 7.08
N PRO A 185 3.17 -3.93 5.92
CA PRO A 185 4.40 -4.56 5.45
C PRO A 185 5.56 -4.27 6.40
N GLY A 186 6.44 -5.24 6.56
CA GLY A 186 7.78 -5.04 7.06
C GLY A 186 8.75 -4.66 5.95
N PRO A 187 10.07 -4.80 6.20
CA PRO A 187 11.07 -4.59 5.17
C PRO A 187 10.78 -5.47 3.95
N THR A 188 10.47 -4.82 2.83
CA THR A 188 10.06 -5.48 1.58
C THR A 188 11.00 -5.05 0.46
N LYS A 189 11.40 -6.00 -0.39
CA LYS A 189 12.27 -5.73 -1.56
C LYS A 189 11.47 -5.02 -2.67
N SER A 190 10.99 -3.81 -2.36
CA SER A 190 10.38 -2.92 -3.35
C SER A 190 11.44 -2.16 -4.16
N GLU A 191 11.06 -1.53 -5.27
CA GLU A 191 11.98 -0.73 -6.11
C GLU A 191 12.80 0.25 -5.24
N GLY A 192 12.16 1.07 -4.41
CA GLY A 192 12.86 2.08 -3.61
C GLY A 192 13.75 1.50 -2.51
N VAL A 193 13.34 0.43 -1.85
CA VAL A 193 14.17 -0.25 -0.82
C VAL A 193 15.30 -1.02 -1.48
N GLY A 194 15.04 -1.71 -2.60
CA GLY A 194 16.07 -2.41 -3.37
C GLY A 194 17.18 -1.46 -3.83
N ASP A 195 16.81 -0.31 -4.40
CA ASP A 195 17.76 0.73 -4.84
C ASP A 195 18.55 1.33 -3.66
N PHE A 196 17.89 1.57 -2.54
CA PHE A 196 18.54 2.07 -1.33
C PHE A 196 19.59 1.07 -0.80
N VAL A 197 19.21 -0.19 -0.66
CA VAL A 197 20.13 -1.26 -0.20
C VAL A 197 21.26 -1.48 -1.19
N THR A 198 20.99 -1.43 -2.50
CA THR A 198 22.00 -1.56 -3.54
C THR A 198 23.02 -0.41 -3.48
N ARG A 199 22.57 0.82 -3.29
CA ARG A 199 23.47 1.98 -3.11
C ARG A 199 24.34 1.84 -1.86
N LEU A 200 23.76 1.42 -0.72
CA LEU A 200 24.52 1.18 0.50
C LEU A 200 25.55 0.06 0.34
N ALA A 201 25.19 -1.03 -0.33
CA ALA A 201 26.11 -2.13 -0.62
C ALA A 201 27.30 -1.66 -1.48
N ALA A 202 27.03 -0.86 -2.53
CA ALA A 202 28.05 -0.28 -3.38
C ALA A 202 28.99 0.68 -2.61
N GLN A 203 28.43 1.55 -1.75
CA GLN A 203 29.22 2.46 -0.89
C GLN A 203 30.15 1.71 0.06
N ARG A 204 29.75 0.53 0.54
CA ARG A 204 30.53 -0.32 1.47
C ARG A 204 31.38 -1.37 0.76
N ASN A 205 31.30 -1.44 -0.57
CA ASN A 205 31.97 -2.45 -1.40
C ASN A 205 31.68 -3.90 -0.96
N ILE A 206 30.42 -4.19 -0.66
CA ILE A 206 29.93 -5.53 -0.29
C ILE A 206 28.78 -5.96 -1.21
N SER A 207 28.44 -7.25 -1.18
CA SER A 207 27.32 -7.78 -1.97
C SER A 207 25.96 -7.33 -1.41
N PHE A 208 24.92 -7.34 -2.26
CA PHE A 208 23.54 -7.12 -1.80
C PHE A 208 23.16 -8.09 -0.67
N ALA A 209 23.53 -9.38 -0.81
CA ALA A 209 23.23 -10.40 0.19
C ALA A 209 23.89 -10.13 1.55
N ASP A 210 25.11 -9.61 1.55
CA ASP A 210 25.79 -9.25 2.80
C ASP A 210 25.22 -7.97 3.41
N MET A 211 24.81 -7.01 2.56
CA MET A 211 24.09 -5.82 3.02
C MET A 211 22.71 -6.17 3.60
N GLU A 212 22.00 -7.12 3.02
CA GLU A 212 20.74 -7.64 3.57
C GLU A 212 20.96 -8.27 4.96
N LYS A 213 21.97 -9.13 5.13
CA LYS A 213 22.32 -9.70 6.43
C LYS A 213 22.63 -8.61 7.47
N GLU A 214 23.43 -7.60 7.07
CA GLU A 214 23.77 -6.48 7.93
C GLU A 214 22.54 -5.67 8.33
N PHE A 215 21.63 -5.40 7.40
CA PHE A 215 20.38 -4.71 7.65
C PHE A 215 19.52 -5.44 8.70
N PHE A 216 19.37 -6.77 8.58
CA PHE A 216 18.61 -7.56 9.56
C PHE A 216 19.37 -7.83 10.86
N LYS A 217 20.66 -7.53 10.93
CA LYS A 217 21.44 -7.55 12.17
C LYS A 217 21.34 -6.22 12.93
N THR A 218 21.29 -5.10 12.23
CA THR A 218 21.41 -3.75 12.82
C THR A 218 20.10 -2.96 12.81
N ALA A 219 19.46 -2.80 11.65
CA ALA A 219 18.29 -1.94 11.49
C ALA A 219 16.99 -2.64 11.89
N ARG A 220 16.85 -3.95 11.62
CA ARG A 220 15.64 -4.73 11.98
C ARG A 220 16.02 -6.05 12.67
N PRO A 221 16.72 -5.99 13.82
CA PRO A 221 17.22 -7.19 14.50
C PRO A 221 16.10 -8.10 15.04
N THR A 222 14.89 -7.61 15.17
CA THR A 222 13.72 -8.37 15.64
C THR A 222 13.06 -9.24 14.57
N SER A 223 13.32 -8.98 13.28
CA SER A 223 12.76 -9.79 12.19
C SER A 223 12.99 -11.29 12.42
N LEU A 224 11.95 -12.08 12.32
CA LEU A 224 12.03 -13.55 12.46
C LEU A 224 12.46 -14.21 11.15
N ILE A 225 12.05 -13.67 10.00
CA ILE A 225 12.39 -14.25 8.70
C ILE A 225 13.79 -13.89 8.21
N LYS A 226 14.42 -12.84 8.76
CA LYS A 226 15.80 -12.40 8.48
C LYS A 226 16.10 -12.16 6.99
N ARG A 227 15.10 -11.79 6.21
CA ARG A 227 15.19 -11.39 4.80
C ARG A 227 14.15 -10.34 4.50
N PHE A 228 14.33 -9.65 3.38
CA PHE A 228 13.23 -8.84 2.85
C PHE A 228 12.06 -9.74 2.42
N ALA A 229 10.85 -9.30 2.71
CA ALA A 229 9.66 -9.87 2.09
C ALA A 229 9.65 -9.54 0.59
N THR A 230 8.95 -10.34 -0.20
CA THR A 230 8.67 -10.01 -1.60
C THR A 230 7.44 -9.11 -1.70
N ASN A 231 7.28 -8.43 -2.82
CA ASN A 231 6.09 -7.64 -3.08
C ASN A 231 4.82 -8.50 -3.13
N GLU A 232 4.97 -9.73 -3.64
CA GLU A 232 3.90 -10.73 -3.76
C GLU A 232 3.43 -11.24 -2.38
N GLU A 233 4.34 -11.43 -1.43
CA GLU A 233 3.97 -11.81 -0.06
C GLU A 233 3.05 -10.77 0.59
N VAL A 234 3.30 -9.48 0.34
CA VAL A 234 2.41 -8.40 0.79
C VAL A 234 1.11 -8.38 -0.02
N ALA A 235 1.20 -8.50 -1.35
CA ALA A 235 0.04 -8.50 -2.24
C ALA A 235 -0.95 -9.63 -1.91
N ASN A 236 -0.47 -10.82 -1.54
CA ASN A 236 -1.31 -11.95 -1.15
C ASN A 236 -2.26 -11.60 0.02
N MET A 237 -1.77 -10.90 1.03
CA MET A 237 -2.61 -10.42 2.14
C MET A 237 -3.65 -9.41 1.64
N VAL A 238 -3.26 -8.49 0.75
CA VAL A 238 -4.17 -7.48 0.20
C VAL A 238 -5.26 -8.14 -0.66
N VAL A 239 -4.92 -9.11 -1.51
CA VAL A 239 -5.89 -9.88 -2.29
C VAL A 239 -6.88 -10.57 -1.36
N TYR A 240 -6.40 -11.24 -0.31
CA TYR A 240 -7.27 -11.89 0.67
C TYR A 240 -8.25 -10.89 1.30
N VAL A 241 -7.79 -9.77 1.85
CA VAL A 241 -8.69 -8.82 2.53
C VAL A 241 -9.61 -8.06 1.58
N CYS A 242 -9.32 -8.05 0.28
CA CYS A 242 -10.21 -7.51 -0.75
C CYS A 242 -11.26 -8.53 -1.23
N SER A 243 -11.10 -9.80 -0.93
CA SER A 243 -11.97 -10.88 -1.41
C SER A 243 -13.24 -11.07 -0.56
N PRO A 244 -14.23 -11.85 -1.05
CA PRO A 244 -15.38 -12.30 -0.25
C PRO A 244 -14.96 -13.11 0.98
N ALA A 245 -13.89 -13.88 0.90
CA ALA A 245 -13.38 -14.71 2.01
C ALA A 245 -13.05 -13.92 3.28
N ALA A 246 -12.74 -12.62 3.14
CA ALA A 246 -12.39 -11.75 4.27
C ALA A 246 -13.56 -10.91 4.80
N SER A 247 -14.82 -11.28 4.53
CA SER A 247 -16.01 -10.49 4.90
C SER A 247 -16.15 -10.22 6.42
N ALA A 248 -15.54 -11.03 7.26
CA ALA A 248 -15.50 -10.85 8.72
C ALA A 248 -14.26 -10.10 9.22
N THR A 249 -13.34 -9.69 8.32
CA THR A 249 -12.12 -8.98 8.67
C THR A 249 -12.29 -7.49 8.36
N THR A 250 -12.51 -6.67 9.39
CA THR A 250 -12.67 -5.22 9.27
C THR A 250 -12.13 -4.50 10.51
N GLY A 251 -11.60 -3.30 10.33
CA GLY A 251 -10.97 -2.51 11.38
C GLY A 251 -9.64 -3.08 11.88
N ALA A 252 -9.06 -4.04 11.17
CA ALA A 252 -7.86 -4.74 11.57
C ALA A 252 -6.58 -4.08 11.02
N ALA A 253 -5.49 -4.26 11.79
CA ALA A 253 -4.12 -3.94 11.41
C ALA A 253 -3.37 -5.25 11.16
N LEU A 254 -3.28 -5.67 9.90
CA LEU A 254 -2.80 -6.98 9.49
C LEU A 254 -1.33 -6.93 9.09
N ARG A 255 -0.48 -7.59 9.86
CA ARG A 255 0.97 -7.56 9.66
C ARG A 255 1.42 -8.55 8.59
N VAL A 256 2.29 -8.09 7.69
CA VAL A 256 3.10 -8.88 6.77
C VAL A 256 4.55 -8.42 6.94
N ASP A 257 5.03 -8.47 8.19
CA ASP A 257 6.24 -7.79 8.64
C ASP A 257 7.42 -8.75 8.91
N GLY A 258 7.23 -10.03 8.68
CA GLY A 258 8.26 -11.04 8.95
C GLY A 258 8.62 -11.13 10.44
N GLY A 259 7.71 -10.72 11.34
CA GLY A 259 7.90 -10.76 12.78
C GLY A 259 8.80 -9.64 13.32
N VAL A 260 8.84 -8.48 12.66
CA VAL A 260 9.61 -7.31 13.15
C VAL A 260 9.00 -6.75 14.42
N VAL A 261 7.69 -6.56 14.45
CA VAL A 261 6.95 -6.06 15.62
C VAL A 261 6.81 -7.16 16.66
N ARG A 262 7.26 -6.91 17.87
CA ARG A 262 7.25 -7.89 18.99
C ARG A 262 5.95 -7.93 19.76
N GLU A 263 5.15 -6.88 19.67
CA GLU A 263 3.91 -6.77 20.43
C GLU A 263 2.86 -7.77 19.94
N ILE A 264 2.14 -8.34 20.88
CA ILE A 264 0.91 -9.08 20.60
C ILE A 264 -0.20 -8.03 20.47
N PRO A 265 -0.94 -7.97 19.34
CA PRO A 265 -1.99 -6.97 19.14
C PRO A 265 -3.18 -7.16 20.09
#